data_a36ed435bd885ff6bde2be4066de4694
#
_entry.id   a36ed435bd885ff6bde2be4066de4694
#
_cell.length_a   1.000
_cell.length_b   1.000
_cell.length_c   1.000
_cell.angle_alpha   90.00
_cell.angle_beta   90.00
_cell.angle_gamma   90.00
#
_symmetry.space_group_name_H-M   'P 1'
#
loop_
_entity.id
_entity.type
_entity.pdbx_description
1 polymer ?
#
loop_
_entity_poly.entity_id
_entity_poly.type
_entity_poly.pdbx_seq_one_letter_code
_entity_poly.pdbx_strand_id
1 'polypeptide(L)'
;LDRSSAASDVYKRQGFLHIDDNYGMGEFARAEIQKIFPDQAGQLLPSNHIIFKGPYSFPEGLPKIHEHDAKPPQALGYFLEGELVAVLTIESDLGDGWEDPEVHNDDLEIREKALKMGANLLHWSLTRNTEPWVYSNFNP
;
A
#
# COMPACT_ATOMS: atom_id res chain seq x y z
N LEU A 1 19.71 18.30 -2.55
CA LEU A 1 19.18 17.30 -1.61
C LEU A 1 19.65 15.93 -2.08
N ASP A 2 20.45 15.29 -1.27
CA ASP A 2 20.90 13.94 -1.51
C ASP A 2 19.67 13.01 -1.51
N ARG A 3 19.49 12.20 -2.55
CA ARG A 3 18.33 11.32 -2.73
C ARG A 3 18.25 10.25 -1.64
N SER A 4 19.36 9.87 -1.05
CA SER A 4 19.42 8.99 0.13
C SER A 4 18.82 9.66 1.38
N SER A 5 18.81 11.00 1.44
CA SER A 5 18.27 11.74 2.56
C SER A 5 16.73 11.69 2.60
N ALA A 6 16.04 11.68 1.43
CA ALA A 6 14.58 11.63 1.40
C ALA A 6 14.06 10.28 1.91
N ALA A 7 14.65 9.16 1.48
CA ALA A 7 14.31 7.83 2.00
C ALA A 7 14.65 7.71 3.49
N SER A 8 15.81 8.23 3.89
CA SER A 8 16.23 8.28 5.29
C SER A 8 15.34 9.17 6.15
N ASP A 9 14.82 10.28 5.59
CA ASP A 9 13.87 11.15 6.29
C ASP A 9 12.51 10.48 6.50
N VAL A 10 11.99 9.75 5.51
CA VAL A 10 10.77 8.95 5.67
C VAL A 10 10.95 7.95 6.81
N TYR A 11 12.07 7.23 6.84
CA TYR A 11 12.37 6.24 7.87
C TYR A 11 12.59 6.88 9.25
N LYS A 12 13.47 7.87 9.36
CA LYS A 12 13.81 8.54 10.63
C LYS A 12 12.63 9.27 11.26
N ARG A 13 11.69 9.73 10.45
CA ARG A 13 10.45 10.38 10.92
C ARG A 13 9.31 9.38 11.12
N GLN A 14 9.59 8.08 10.99
CA GLN A 14 8.57 7.04 11.04
C GLN A 14 7.44 7.23 10.02
N GLY A 15 7.74 7.92 8.92
CA GLY A 15 6.80 8.16 7.83
C GLY A 15 6.50 6.88 7.04
N PHE A 16 5.33 6.83 6.44
CA PHE A 16 4.93 5.79 5.49
C PHE A 16 4.38 6.47 4.24
N LEU A 17 4.80 5.99 3.08
CA LEU A 17 4.34 6.52 1.80
C LEU A 17 3.40 5.51 1.14
N HIS A 18 2.19 5.93 0.83
CA HIS A 18 1.31 5.21 -0.07
C HIS A 18 1.10 6.03 -1.35
N ILE A 19 1.29 5.40 -2.49
CA ILE A 19 0.95 5.95 -3.81
C ILE A 19 -0.04 4.98 -4.44
N ASP A 20 -1.18 5.50 -4.87
CA ASP A 20 -2.18 4.74 -5.61
C ASP A 20 -2.14 5.13 -7.08
N ASP A 21 -2.04 4.14 -7.96
CA ASP A 21 -2.18 4.35 -9.40
C ASP A 21 -3.66 4.37 -9.75
N ASN A 22 -4.16 5.56 -9.94
CA ASN A 22 -5.50 5.80 -10.41
C ASN A 22 -5.52 5.73 -11.96
N TYR A 23 -5.25 4.56 -12.49
CA TYR A 23 -5.19 4.16 -13.89
C TYR A 23 -4.23 4.97 -14.78
N GLY A 24 -3.21 4.28 -15.25
CA GLY A 24 -2.23 4.81 -16.22
C GLY A 24 -1.10 5.64 -15.62
N MET A 25 -1.04 5.84 -14.31
CA MET A 25 0.07 6.50 -13.62
C MET A 25 1.22 5.56 -13.24
N GLY A 26 1.03 4.25 -13.30
CA GLY A 26 1.95 3.27 -12.73
C GLY A 26 3.40 3.41 -13.17
N GLU A 27 3.66 3.69 -14.45
CA GLU A 27 5.03 3.91 -14.97
C GLU A 27 5.64 5.20 -14.40
N PHE A 28 4.87 6.27 -14.34
CA PHE A 28 5.32 7.56 -13.80
C PHE A 28 5.54 7.46 -12.29
N ALA A 29 4.62 6.83 -11.57
CA ALA A 29 4.75 6.59 -10.13
C ALA A 29 6.00 5.76 -9.81
N ARG A 30 6.28 4.70 -10.57
CA ARG A 30 7.53 3.90 -10.44
C ARG A 30 8.77 4.76 -10.68
N ALA A 31 8.76 5.61 -11.70
CA ALA A 31 9.89 6.48 -12.01
C ALA A 31 10.14 7.51 -10.88
N GLU A 32 9.09 8.05 -10.27
CA GLU A 32 9.23 8.98 -9.15
C GLU A 32 9.69 8.28 -7.87
N ILE A 33 9.10 7.15 -7.52
CA ILE A 33 9.48 6.40 -6.33
C ILE A 33 10.91 5.84 -6.44
N GLN A 34 11.37 5.52 -7.67
CA GLN A 34 12.74 5.11 -7.94
C GLN A 34 13.77 6.19 -7.60
N LYS A 35 13.39 7.48 -7.64
CA LYS A 35 14.26 8.57 -7.20
C LYS A 35 14.46 8.59 -5.69
N ILE A 36 13.49 8.07 -4.94
CA ILE A 36 13.53 7.95 -3.47
C ILE A 36 14.29 6.67 -3.08
N PHE A 37 14.03 5.57 -3.78
CA PHE A 37 14.61 4.24 -3.54
C PHE A 37 15.41 3.77 -4.76
N PRO A 38 16.60 4.37 -5.05
CA PRO A 38 17.33 4.13 -6.31
C PRO A 38 17.79 2.68 -6.49
N ASP A 39 18.01 1.97 -5.39
CA ASP A 39 18.53 0.59 -5.41
C ASP A 39 17.41 -0.48 -5.31
N GLN A 40 16.14 -0.07 -5.39
CA GLN A 40 15.00 -0.98 -5.26
C GLN A 40 14.02 -0.81 -6.43
N ALA A 41 13.62 -1.92 -7.03
CA ALA A 41 12.61 -1.92 -8.11
C ALA A 41 11.17 -2.04 -7.59
N GLY A 42 10.98 -2.10 -6.29
CA GLY A 42 9.70 -2.47 -5.67
C GLY A 42 9.46 -3.99 -5.70
N GLN A 43 9.12 -4.56 -4.56
CA GLN A 43 8.82 -5.98 -4.43
C GLN A 43 7.31 -6.20 -4.45
N LEU A 44 6.82 -7.11 -5.27
CA LEU A 44 5.42 -7.53 -5.21
C LEU A 44 5.14 -8.15 -3.83
N LEU A 45 4.24 -7.55 -3.08
CA LEU A 45 3.82 -8.08 -1.78
C LEU A 45 2.94 -9.31 -2.00
N PRO A 46 3.29 -10.47 -1.40
CA PRO A 46 2.46 -11.66 -1.51
C PRO A 46 1.17 -11.49 -0.72
N SER A 47 0.11 -12.21 -1.08
CA SER A 47 -1.21 -12.11 -0.43
C SER A 47 -1.18 -12.46 1.07
N ASN A 48 -0.18 -13.22 1.51
CA ASN A 48 0.02 -13.52 2.94
C ASN A 48 0.82 -12.45 3.70
N HIS A 49 1.20 -11.33 3.05
CA HIS A 49 1.90 -10.25 3.75
C HIS A 49 1.01 -9.64 4.85
N ILE A 50 1.64 -9.23 5.96
CA ILE A 50 0.94 -8.76 7.17
C ILE A 50 -0.02 -7.59 6.90
N ILE A 51 0.29 -6.72 5.92
CA ILE A 51 -0.55 -5.58 5.54
C ILE A 51 -1.94 -6.01 5.05
N PHE A 52 -2.09 -7.26 4.58
CA PHE A 52 -3.36 -7.83 4.13
C PHE A 52 -4.09 -8.63 5.22
N LYS A 53 -3.53 -8.70 6.45
CA LYS A 53 -4.08 -9.52 7.54
C LYS A 53 -4.75 -8.73 8.65
N GLY A 54 -4.43 -7.47 8.82
CA GLY A 54 -4.97 -6.72 9.94
C GLY A 54 -5.03 -5.22 9.71
N PRO A 55 -6.04 -4.55 10.29
CA PRO A 55 -7.18 -5.05 11.08
C PRO A 55 -8.25 -5.81 10.28
N TYR A 56 -8.22 -5.75 8.94
CA TYR A 56 -9.16 -6.45 8.07
C TYR A 56 -8.44 -7.48 7.22
N SER A 57 -9.03 -8.67 7.07
CA SER A 57 -8.43 -9.77 6.32
C SER A 57 -8.72 -9.66 4.82
N PHE A 58 -7.64 -9.74 4.02
CA PHE A 58 -7.68 -9.80 2.56
C PHE A 58 -6.88 -11.04 2.12
N PRO A 59 -7.45 -12.24 2.15
CA PRO A 59 -6.73 -13.47 1.87
C PRO A 59 -6.20 -13.56 0.44
N GLU A 60 -6.84 -12.88 -0.50
CA GLU A 60 -6.40 -12.78 -1.89
C GLU A 60 -5.35 -11.66 -2.12
N GLY A 61 -5.01 -10.89 -1.08
CA GLY A 61 -4.11 -9.74 -1.16
C GLY A 61 -4.84 -8.44 -1.50
N LEU A 62 -4.19 -7.57 -2.29
CA LEU A 62 -4.76 -6.27 -2.64
C LEU A 62 -6.11 -6.41 -3.35
N PRO A 63 -7.19 -5.77 -2.86
CA PRO A 63 -8.48 -5.83 -3.56
C PRO A 63 -8.45 -5.02 -4.87
N LYS A 64 -9.18 -5.46 -5.87
CA LYS A 64 -9.51 -4.69 -7.06
C LYS A 64 -10.80 -3.92 -6.79
N ILE A 65 -10.77 -2.60 -6.97
CA ILE A 65 -11.92 -1.72 -6.76
C ILE A 65 -12.57 -1.44 -8.11
N HIS A 66 -11.82 -0.89 -9.06
CA HIS A 66 -12.32 -0.70 -10.42
C HIS A 66 -11.57 -1.56 -11.43
N GLU A 67 -12.25 -1.90 -12.51
CA GLU A 67 -11.72 -2.70 -13.59
C GLU A 67 -11.39 -1.83 -14.79
N HIS A 68 -10.14 -1.89 -15.25
CA HIS A 68 -9.70 -1.14 -16.44
C HIS A 68 -9.17 -2.07 -17.53
N ASP A 69 -8.07 -2.77 -17.26
CA ASP A 69 -7.31 -3.53 -18.26
C ASP A 69 -7.40 -5.05 -18.07
N ALA A 70 -8.32 -5.55 -17.26
CA ALA A 70 -8.38 -6.97 -16.87
C ALA A 70 -7.07 -7.51 -16.27
N LYS A 71 -6.23 -6.63 -15.70
CA LYS A 71 -5.00 -7.01 -15.01
C LYS A 71 -5.24 -7.18 -13.52
N PRO A 72 -4.53 -8.10 -12.86
CA PRO A 72 -4.65 -8.27 -11.41
C PRO A 72 -4.08 -7.05 -10.67
N PRO A 73 -4.67 -6.69 -9.50
CA PRO A 73 -4.11 -5.64 -8.67
C PRO A 73 -2.75 -6.04 -8.09
N GLN A 74 -1.86 -5.09 -7.95
CA GLN A 74 -0.50 -5.28 -7.46
C GLN A 74 -0.17 -4.26 -6.36
N ALA A 75 0.40 -4.73 -5.27
CA ALA A 75 1.02 -3.89 -4.26
C ALA A 75 2.54 -4.07 -4.31
N LEU A 76 3.27 -3.03 -4.64
CA LEU A 76 4.72 -3.03 -4.68
C LEU A 76 5.27 -2.37 -3.42
N GLY A 77 5.95 -3.16 -2.61
CA GLY A 77 6.59 -2.70 -1.38
C GLY A 77 8.01 -2.22 -1.59
N TYR A 78 8.37 -1.17 -0.86
CA TYR A 78 9.73 -0.64 -0.75
C TYR A 78 10.15 -0.68 0.70
N PHE A 79 11.37 -1.13 0.95
CA PHE A 79 11.84 -1.48 2.28
C PHE A 79 13.08 -0.67 2.67
N LEU A 80 13.18 -0.26 3.93
CA LEU A 80 14.39 0.25 4.55
C LEU A 80 14.67 -0.57 5.80
N GLU A 81 15.90 -1.07 5.90
CA GLU A 81 16.34 -1.91 7.03
C GLU A 81 15.41 -3.10 7.33
N GLY A 82 14.76 -3.64 6.28
CA GLY A 82 13.81 -4.74 6.38
C GLY A 82 12.37 -4.33 6.71
N GLU A 83 12.11 -3.06 6.97
CA GLU A 83 10.75 -2.55 7.20
C GLU A 83 10.10 -2.04 5.91
N LEU A 84 8.83 -2.35 5.71
CA LEU A 84 8.01 -1.81 4.64
C LEU A 84 7.70 -0.33 4.94
N VAL A 85 8.27 0.57 4.15
CA VAL A 85 8.15 2.03 4.35
C VAL A 85 7.37 2.74 3.25
N ALA A 86 7.20 2.08 2.10
CA ALA A 86 6.35 2.61 1.05
C ALA A 86 5.64 1.49 0.29
N VAL A 87 4.45 1.79 -0.21
CA VAL A 87 3.65 0.89 -1.05
C VAL A 87 3.13 1.69 -2.24
N LEU A 88 3.34 1.15 -3.43
CA LEU A 88 2.69 1.58 -4.65
C LEU A 88 1.63 0.54 -5.02
N THR A 89 0.37 0.92 -5.03
CA THR A 89 -0.74 0.10 -5.51
C THR A 89 -1.04 0.42 -6.96
N ILE A 90 -1.21 -0.63 -7.78
CA ILE A 90 -1.44 -0.54 -9.22
C ILE A 90 -2.60 -1.44 -9.59
N GLU A 91 -3.43 -0.99 -10.52
CA GLU A 91 -4.61 -1.74 -10.99
C GLU A 91 -5.63 -2.04 -9.87
N SER A 92 -5.69 -1.21 -8.85
CA SER A 92 -6.58 -1.36 -7.69
C SER A 92 -7.62 -0.27 -7.60
N ASP A 93 -7.22 1.00 -7.76
CA ASP A 93 -8.04 2.21 -7.59
C ASP A 93 -8.62 2.35 -6.18
N LEU A 94 -7.75 2.15 -5.18
CA LEU A 94 -8.15 2.33 -3.78
C LEU A 94 -8.64 3.75 -3.51
N GLY A 95 -7.95 4.74 -4.08
CA GLY A 95 -8.24 6.16 -3.89
C GLY A 95 -9.67 6.52 -4.30
N ASP A 96 -10.11 6.03 -5.46
CA ASP A 96 -11.46 6.26 -5.96
C ASP A 96 -12.52 5.66 -5.02
N GLY A 97 -12.26 4.45 -4.49
CA GLY A 97 -13.16 3.82 -3.54
C GLY A 97 -13.21 4.50 -2.15
N TRP A 98 -12.34 5.47 -1.87
CA TRP A 98 -12.39 6.29 -0.64
C TRP A 98 -13.23 7.56 -0.81
N GLU A 99 -13.53 7.95 -2.05
CA GLU A 99 -14.34 9.11 -2.35
C GLU A 99 -15.81 8.92 -1.93
N ASP A 100 -16.58 10.00 -1.99
CA ASP A 100 -18.01 9.92 -1.69
C ASP A 100 -18.74 9.00 -2.69
N PRO A 101 -19.76 8.24 -2.26
CA PRO A 101 -20.40 7.22 -3.09
C PRO A 101 -20.95 7.75 -4.43
N GLU A 102 -21.31 9.01 -4.47
CA GLU A 102 -21.88 9.65 -5.65
C GLU A 102 -20.85 9.96 -6.75
N VAL A 103 -19.54 9.91 -6.43
CA VAL A 103 -18.49 10.27 -7.39
C VAL A 103 -18.32 9.18 -8.45
N HIS A 104 -18.21 7.93 -8.01
CA HIS A 104 -18.01 6.79 -8.90
C HIS A 104 -19.25 5.88 -9.01
N ASN A 105 -20.27 6.13 -8.19
CA ASN A 105 -21.47 5.29 -8.04
C ASN A 105 -21.15 3.85 -7.64
N ASP A 106 -20.16 3.68 -6.80
CA ASP A 106 -19.72 2.38 -6.30
C ASP A 106 -20.76 1.74 -5.39
N ASP A 107 -20.93 0.44 -5.57
CA ASP A 107 -21.69 -0.37 -4.63
C ASP A 107 -21.03 -0.33 -3.24
N LEU A 108 -21.86 -0.35 -2.20
CA LEU A 108 -21.41 -0.30 -0.80
C LEU A 108 -20.33 -1.34 -0.49
N GLU A 109 -20.44 -2.55 -1.04
CA GLU A 109 -19.47 -3.63 -0.83
C GLU A 109 -18.09 -3.27 -1.40
N ILE A 110 -18.04 -2.69 -2.59
CA ILE A 110 -16.80 -2.25 -3.25
C ILE A 110 -16.13 -1.15 -2.42
N ARG A 111 -16.93 -0.13 -2.06
CA ARG A 111 -16.47 0.97 -1.22
C ARG A 111 -15.95 0.50 0.14
N GLU A 112 -16.66 -0.43 0.79
CA GLU A 112 -16.18 -1.02 2.05
C GLU A 112 -14.84 -1.75 1.90
N LYS A 113 -14.60 -2.46 0.80
CA LYS A 113 -13.32 -3.09 0.53
C LYS A 113 -12.20 -2.05 0.44
N ALA A 114 -12.40 -0.97 -0.29
CA ALA A 114 -11.42 0.11 -0.40
C ALA A 114 -11.13 0.75 0.96
N LEU A 115 -12.16 1.10 1.72
CA LEU A 115 -12.01 1.71 3.06
C LEU A 115 -11.31 0.76 4.05
N LYS A 116 -11.64 -0.52 4.04
CA LYS A 116 -10.99 -1.55 4.86
C LYS A 116 -9.51 -1.70 4.51
N MET A 117 -9.16 -1.68 3.23
CA MET A 117 -7.75 -1.73 2.83
C MET A 117 -7.01 -0.45 3.22
N GLY A 118 -7.64 0.72 3.07
CA GLY A 118 -7.11 1.99 3.59
C GLY A 118 -6.85 1.94 5.09
N ALA A 119 -7.77 1.35 5.87
CA ALA A 119 -7.57 1.15 7.30
C ALA A 119 -6.38 0.22 7.61
N ASN A 120 -6.14 -0.82 6.80
CA ASN A 120 -4.95 -1.67 6.94
C ASN A 120 -3.65 -0.90 6.68
N LEU A 121 -3.62 -0.07 5.64
CA LEU A 121 -2.46 0.78 5.31
C LEU A 121 -2.17 1.76 6.47
N LEU A 122 -3.21 2.41 6.97
CA LEU A 122 -3.09 3.33 8.11
C LEU A 122 -2.65 2.60 9.37
N HIS A 123 -3.24 1.45 9.68
CA HIS A 123 -2.85 0.63 10.83
C HIS A 123 -1.36 0.25 10.73
N TRP A 124 -0.92 -0.24 9.58
CA TRP A 124 0.50 -0.55 9.35
C TRP A 124 1.38 0.68 9.60
N SER A 125 1.03 1.83 9.04
CA SER A 125 1.81 3.06 9.18
C SER A 125 2.00 3.49 10.64
N LEU A 126 1.01 3.24 11.48
CA LEU A 126 1.00 3.63 12.89
C LEU A 126 1.64 2.59 13.83
N THR A 127 1.63 1.31 13.44
CA THR A 127 2.00 0.22 14.37
C THR A 127 3.29 -0.51 14.01
N ARG A 128 3.82 -0.37 12.80
CA ARG A 128 5.00 -1.10 12.32
C ARG A 128 6.25 -0.92 13.20
N ASN A 129 6.36 0.21 13.90
CA ASN A 129 7.47 0.53 14.80
C ASN A 129 7.16 0.22 16.28
N THR A 130 5.98 -0.31 16.58
CA THR A 130 5.65 -0.75 17.91
C THR A 130 6.11 -2.19 18.11
N GLU A 131 6.78 -2.42 19.23
CA GLU A 131 7.42 -3.65 19.70
C GLU A 131 7.04 -4.98 19.02
N PRO A 132 7.99 -5.89 18.74
CA PRO A 132 7.79 -7.16 18.01
C PRO A 132 6.71 -8.10 18.56
N TRP A 133 6.28 -7.90 19.81
CA TRP A 133 5.29 -8.77 20.45
C TRP A 133 3.88 -8.68 19.84
N VAL A 134 3.55 -7.57 19.17
CA VAL A 134 2.23 -7.39 18.53
C VAL A 134 2.02 -8.40 17.39
N TYR A 135 3.08 -8.81 16.71
CA TYR A 135 2.99 -9.70 15.55
C TYR A 135 3.16 -11.18 15.87
N SER A 136 3.84 -11.53 16.97
CA SER A 136 4.03 -12.92 17.38
C SER A 136 2.74 -13.58 17.89
N ASN A 137 1.74 -12.78 18.30
CA ASN A 137 0.47 -13.28 18.84
C ASN A 137 -0.63 -13.47 17.77
N PHE A 138 -0.37 -13.14 16.50
CA PHE A 138 -1.32 -13.32 15.39
C PHE A 138 -0.99 -14.51 14.48
N ASN A 139 -0.06 -15.37 14.83
CA ASN A 139 0.12 -16.65 14.17
C ASN A 139 -0.83 -17.69 14.78
N PRO A 140 -1.84 -18.18 14.03
CA PRO A 140 -2.64 -19.32 14.44
C PRO A 140 -1.80 -20.59 14.39
#